data_387f0960704215987a5522a5cd406d11
#
_entry.id   387f0960704215987a5522a5cd406d11
#
_cell.length_a   1.000
_cell.length_b   1.000
_cell.length_c   1.000
_cell.angle_alpha   90.00
_cell.angle_beta   90.00
_cell.angle_gamma   90.00
#
_symmetry.space_group_name_H-M   'P 1'
#
loop_
_entity.id
_entity.type
_entity.pdbx_description
1 polymer ?
#
loop_
_entity_poly.entity_id
_entity_poly.type
_entity_poly.pdbx_seq_one_letter_code
_entity_poly.pdbx_strand_id
1 'polypeptide(L)'
;MNSLRGNIYISTAPDLGNASVGTLSLKTNLDPPYIVRRFFILINCSIALQILPLDNHDGRLKIIDKVIYFLQNKHSNVIITPFETVIEGEFNELMDTLKECFVLAGEDSKNIFANVKINYGDVLTINEKIDKFNQ
;
A
#
# COMPACT_ATOMS: atom_id res chain seq x y z
N MET A 1 -3.78 -21.56 -1.97
CA MET A 1 -3.24 -20.39 -2.62
C MET A 1 -3.09 -20.57 -4.08
N ASN A 2 -2.51 -21.60 -4.44
CA ASN A 2 -2.24 -21.80 -5.85
C ASN A 2 -3.47 -21.87 -6.68
N SER A 3 -4.46 -22.51 -6.18
CA SER A 3 -5.69 -22.65 -6.94
C SER A 3 -6.30 -21.29 -7.21
N LEU A 4 -6.11 -20.41 -6.30
CA LEU A 4 -6.68 -19.11 -6.48
C LEU A 4 -6.06 -18.43 -7.69
N ARG A 5 -4.77 -18.50 -7.77
CA ARG A 5 -4.14 -17.87 -8.90
C ARG A 5 -4.51 -18.54 -10.19
N GLY A 6 -4.49 -19.83 -10.13
CA GLY A 6 -4.84 -20.56 -11.29
C GLY A 6 -6.20 -20.16 -11.79
N ASN A 7 -7.09 -19.99 -10.88
CA ASN A 7 -8.43 -19.64 -11.29
C ASN A 7 -8.54 -18.27 -11.87
N ILE A 8 -7.73 -17.41 -11.32
CA ILE A 8 -7.80 -16.07 -11.76
C ILE A 8 -7.39 -15.90 -13.17
N TYR A 9 -6.33 -16.51 -13.56
CA TYR A 9 -5.97 -16.17 -14.88
C TYR A 9 -6.68 -17.02 -15.85
N ILE A 10 -7.22 -17.98 -15.39
CA ILE A 10 -7.94 -18.75 -16.27
C ILE A 10 -8.88 -17.87 -16.81
N SER A 11 -9.19 -17.07 -16.03
CA SER A 11 -10.22 -16.33 -16.40
C SER A 11 -9.89 -15.63 -17.56
N THR A 12 -8.98 -15.62 -17.72
CA THR A 12 -8.63 -14.88 -18.65
C THR A 12 -9.13 -15.18 -19.84
N ALA A 13 -9.26 -15.72 -19.87
CA ALA A 13 -9.54 -15.98 -20.85
C ALA A 13 -9.97 -15.54 -21.86
N PRO A 14 -9.74 -15.68 -22.24
CA PRO A 14 -9.75 -15.58 -23.47
C PRO A 14 -10.95 -15.42 -24.09
N ASP A 15 -11.47 -16.11 -24.20
CA ASP A 15 -12.59 -16.25 -24.86
C ASP A 15 -13.29 -15.26 -24.56
N LEU A 16 -12.84 -14.90 -24.07
CA LEU A 16 -13.04 -14.21 -23.84
C LEU A 16 -14.04 -13.51 -24.15
N GLY A 17 -14.00 -12.95 -24.46
CA GLY A 17 -14.98 -12.26 -24.92
C GLY A 17 -16.12 -12.46 -24.06
N ASN A 18 -16.28 -13.39 -23.53
CA ASN A 18 -17.37 -13.70 -22.92
C ASN A 18 -17.28 -13.51 -21.60
N ALA A 19 -17.13 -12.75 -21.07
CA ALA A 19 -17.37 -12.66 -19.80
C ALA A 19 -16.73 -13.58 -18.97
N SER A 20 -16.28 -14.38 -19.47
CA SER A 20 -15.70 -15.38 -18.71
C SER A 20 -15.01 -14.83 -17.53
N VAL A 21 -14.69 -13.64 -17.55
CA VAL A 21 -13.98 -13.07 -16.48
C VAL A 21 -14.67 -13.28 -15.18
N GLY A 22 -15.82 -12.84 -15.06
CA GLY A 22 -16.50 -12.96 -13.82
C GLY A 22 -16.60 -14.37 -13.38
N THR A 23 -16.78 -15.22 -14.31
CA THR A 23 -17.01 -16.55 -13.91
C THR A 23 -15.82 -17.18 -13.30
N LEU A 24 -14.69 -16.75 -13.70
CA LEU A 24 -13.56 -17.40 -13.19
C LEU A 24 -13.39 -17.16 -11.79
N SER A 25 -13.61 -15.99 -11.37
CA SER A 25 -13.43 -15.69 -10.00
C SER A 25 -14.34 -16.54 -9.15
N LEU A 26 -15.37 -17.03 -9.71
CA LEU A 26 -16.31 -17.78 -8.90
C LEU A 26 -15.90 -19.21 -8.67
N LYS A 27 -14.87 -19.64 -9.31
CA LYS A 27 -14.48 -21.02 -9.17
C LYS A 27 -13.41 -21.25 -8.14
N THR A 28 -13.11 -20.27 -7.36
CA THR A 28 -12.11 -20.46 -6.34
C THR A 28 -12.75 -21.04 -5.10
N ASN A 29 -11.96 -21.58 -4.24
CA ASN A 29 -12.45 -22.11 -2.98
C ASN A 29 -12.38 -21.08 -1.88
N LEU A 30 -12.00 -19.86 -2.21
CA LEU A 30 -11.85 -18.82 -1.20
C LEU A 30 -13.16 -18.11 -1.00
N ASP A 31 -13.31 -17.56 0.16
CA ASP A 31 -14.46 -16.76 0.51
C ASP A 31 -14.62 -15.59 -0.47
N PRO A 32 -15.79 -15.42 -1.07
CA PRO A 32 -16.01 -14.36 -2.04
C PRO A 32 -15.54 -12.97 -1.63
N PRO A 33 -15.80 -12.51 -0.43
CA PRO A 33 -15.31 -11.19 -0.01
C PRO A 33 -13.80 -11.10 -0.02
N TYR A 34 -13.13 -12.18 0.34
CA TYR A 34 -11.67 -12.19 0.33
C TYR A 34 -11.16 -12.12 -1.11
N ILE A 35 -11.77 -12.88 -2.00
CA ILE A 35 -11.34 -12.89 -3.39
C ILE A 35 -11.54 -11.54 -4.04
N VAL A 36 -12.69 -10.93 -3.82
CA VAL A 36 -13.00 -9.63 -4.38
C VAL A 36 -11.98 -8.60 -3.91
N ARG A 37 -11.69 -8.61 -2.63
CA ARG A 37 -10.75 -7.65 -2.09
C ARG A 37 -9.36 -7.83 -2.69
N ARG A 38 -8.91 -9.07 -2.81
CA ARG A 38 -7.60 -9.37 -3.38
C ARG A 38 -7.52 -9.07 -4.87
N PHE A 39 -8.65 -9.14 -5.55
CA PHE A 39 -8.66 -8.94 -6.99
C PHE A 39 -8.76 -7.46 -7.35
N PHE A 40 -9.62 -6.71 -6.68
CA PHE A 40 -9.80 -5.30 -6.99
C PHE A 40 -8.83 -4.38 -6.25
N ILE A 41 -8.34 -4.79 -5.10
CA ILE A 41 -7.42 -4.01 -4.33
C ILE A 41 -6.15 -4.83 -4.19
N LEU A 42 -5.23 -4.62 -5.10
CA LEU A 42 -3.98 -5.38 -5.07
C LEU A 42 -3.11 -4.81 -3.96
N ILE A 43 -3.00 -5.56 -2.87
CA ILE A 43 -2.12 -5.23 -1.77
C ILE A 43 -1.03 -6.29 -1.72
N ASN A 44 0.13 -5.95 -2.18
CA ASN A 44 1.30 -6.81 -2.15
C ASN A 44 2.51 -6.12 -1.52
N CYS A 45 2.28 -4.98 -0.91
CA CYS A 45 3.35 -4.23 -0.25
C CYS A 45 2.80 -3.39 0.90
N SER A 46 3.59 -3.22 1.93
CA SER A 46 3.36 -2.21 2.95
C SER A 46 4.68 -1.51 3.26
N ILE A 47 4.61 -0.22 3.52
CA ILE A 47 5.77 0.60 3.80
C ILE A 47 5.52 1.36 5.09
N ALA A 48 6.52 1.39 5.95
CA ALA A 48 6.55 2.29 7.09
C ALA A 48 7.63 3.35 6.82
N LEU A 49 7.23 4.61 6.83
CA LEU A 49 8.08 5.72 6.44
C LEU A 49 8.24 6.72 7.58
N GLN A 50 9.49 7.03 7.91
CA GLN A 50 9.84 8.14 8.76
C GLN A 50 10.74 9.08 7.95
N ILE A 51 10.31 10.31 7.77
CA ILE A 51 11.07 11.35 7.07
C ILE A 51 11.62 12.34 8.07
N LEU A 52 12.90 12.63 7.95
CA LEU A 52 13.61 13.53 8.85
C LEU A 52 14.38 14.59 8.06
N PRO A 53 13.84 15.81 7.96
CA PRO A 53 14.61 16.94 7.43
C PRO A 53 15.74 17.27 8.38
N LEU A 54 16.98 17.29 7.89
CA LEU A 54 18.14 17.48 8.75
C LEU A 54 18.65 18.92 8.80
N ASP A 55 18.37 19.69 7.79
CA ASP A 55 18.90 21.06 7.66
C ASP A 55 17.87 22.16 7.95
N ASN A 56 16.61 21.82 8.10
CA ASN A 56 15.56 22.78 8.41
C ASN A 56 14.99 22.49 9.80
N HIS A 57 15.67 22.95 10.81
CA HIS A 57 15.33 22.64 12.20
C HIS A 57 13.97 23.23 12.60
N ASP A 58 13.73 24.48 12.26
CA ASP A 58 12.51 25.17 12.66
C ASP A 58 11.30 24.78 11.85
N GLY A 59 11.50 24.39 10.59
CA GLY A 59 10.44 23.96 9.69
C GLY A 59 10.17 22.45 9.69
N ARG A 60 10.93 21.69 10.46
CA ARG A 60 10.89 20.21 10.42
C ARG A 60 9.49 19.65 10.54
N LEU A 61 8.74 20.10 11.52
CA LEU A 61 7.38 19.57 11.74
C LEU A 61 6.46 19.89 10.58
N LYS A 62 6.57 21.06 9.99
CA LYS A 62 5.73 21.44 8.85
C LYS A 62 6.00 20.55 7.64
N ILE A 63 7.26 20.18 7.44
CA ILE A 63 7.65 19.30 6.34
C ILE A 63 7.09 17.88 6.58
N ILE A 64 7.21 17.40 7.81
CA ILE A 64 6.67 16.09 8.19
C ILE A 64 5.15 16.08 8.00
N ASP A 65 4.45 17.08 8.49
CA ASP A 65 3.01 17.20 8.36
C ASP A 65 2.59 17.25 6.89
N LYS A 66 3.33 17.98 6.06
CA LYS A 66 3.07 18.06 4.62
C LYS A 66 3.11 16.69 3.96
N VAL A 67 4.08 15.88 4.32
CA VAL A 67 4.21 14.52 3.81
C VAL A 67 3.06 13.63 4.34
N ILE A 68 2.71 13.75 5.60
CA ILE A 68 1.61 12.97 6.18
C ILE A 68 0.29 13.31 5.47
N TYR A 69 -0.01 14.60 5.29
CA TYR A 69 -1.22 15.01 4.59
C TYR A 69 -1.24 14.51 3.13
N PHE A 70 -0.10 14.52 2.48
CA PHE A 70 0.01 13.97 1.13
C PHE A 70 -0.34 12.48 1.12
N LEU A 71 0.20 11.72 2.06
CA LEU A 71 -0.08 10.28 2.16
C LEU A 71 -1.56 10.01 2.44
N GLN A 72 -2.16 10.78 3.36
CA GLN A 72 -3.57 10.64 3.70
C GLN A 72 -4.50 10.96 2.53
N ASN A 73 -4.11 11.89 1.68
CA ASN A 73 -4.91 12.24 0.52
C ASN A 73 -4.75 11.24 -0.61
N LYS A 74 -3.62 10.57 -0.68
CA LYS A 74 -3.32 9.64 -1.77
C LYS A 74 -3.75 8.21 -1.48
N HIS A 75 -3.70 7.79 -0.25
CA HIS A 75 -4.01 6.41 0.15
C HIS A 75 -5.17 6.36 1.13
N SER A 76 -6.00 5.32 0.98
CA SER A 76 -7.21 5.19 1.80
C SER A 76 -6.94 4.64 3.20
N ASN A 77 -5.87 3.90 3.38
CA ASN A 77 -5.53 3.32 4.67
C ASN A 77 -4.13 3.75 5.09
N VAL A 78 -4.07 4.77 5.91
CA VAL A 78 -2.82 5.35 6.40
C VAL A 78 -2.84 5.31 7.92
N ILE A 79 -1.85 4.68 8.51
CA ILE A 79 -1.71 4.62 9.97
C ILE A 79 -0.59 5.55 10.39
N ILE A 80 -0.93 6.51 11.20
CA ILE A 80 0.04 7.47 11.74
C ILE A 80 0.39 7.05 13.15
N THR A 81 1.66 6.85 13.40
CA THR A 81 2.17 6.57 14.74
C THR A 81 3.14 7.65 15.17
N PRO A 82 3.55 7.70 16.44
CA PRO A 82 4.54 8.68 16.90
C PRO A 82 5.89 8.60 16.19
N PHE A 83 6.20 7.49 15.55
CA PHE A 83 7.52 7.28 14.97
C PHE A 83 7.53 7.23 13.45
N GLU A 84 6.45 6.73 12.85
CA GLU A 84 6.43 6.50 11.41
C GLU A 84 4.99 6.47 10.89
N THR A 85 4.84 6.67 9.59
CA THR A 85 3.56 6.57 8.91
C THR A 85 3.55 5.31 8.07
N VAL A 86 2.50 4.51 8.18
CA VAL A 86 2.40 3.24 7.48
C VAL A 86 1.33 3.32 6.40
N ILE A 87 1.67 2.83 5.22
CA ILE A 87 0.76 2.72 4.07
C ILE A 87 0.85 1.33 3.47
N GLU A 88 -0.20 0.92 2.76
CA GLU A 88 -0.21 -0.35 2.05
C GLU A 88 -0.84 -0.18 0.68
N GLY A 89 -0.46 -1.02 -0.26
CA GLY A 89 -0.97 -0.97 -1.63
C GLY A 89 -0.18 -1.85 -2.58
N GLU A 90 -0.23 -1.51 -3.85
CA GLU A 90 0.55 -2.17 -4.87
C GLU A 90 1.98 -1.64 -4.85
N PHE A 91 2.93 -2.53 -5.05
CA PHE A 91 4.36 -2.23 -4.87
C PHE A 91 4.85 -1.05 -5.69
N ASN A 92 4.57 -1.04 -6.99
CA ASN A 92 5.06 0.04 -7.84
C ASN A 92 4.42 1.38 -7.46
N GLU A 93 3.14 1.35 -7.12
CA GLU A 93 2.45 2.54 -6.65
C GLU A 93 3.07 3.08 -5.36
N LEU A 94 3.40 2.20 -4.42
CA LEU A 94 4.02 2.61 -3.18
C LEU A 94 5.45 3.12 -3.38
N MET A 95 6.19 2.57 -4.34
CA MET A 95 7.51 3.07 -4.68
C MET A 95 7.42 4.47 -5.30
N ASP A 96 6.43 4.71 -6.15
CA ASP A 96 6.21 6.04 -6.71
C ASP A 96 5.79 7.03 -5.61
N THR A 97 4.91 6.61 -4.72
CA THR A 97 4.52 7.41 -3.56
C THR A 97 5.72 7.76 -2.68
N LEU A 98 6.58 6.79 -2.42
CA LEU A 98 7.77 7.01 -1.62
C LEU A 98 8.67 8.06 -2.27
N LYS A 99 8.88 7.96 -3.58
CA LYS A 99 9.66 8.94 -4.33
C LYS A 99 9.03 10.33 -4.23
N GLU A 100 7.71 10.42 -4.39
CA GLU A 100 7.00 11.68 -4.26
C GLU A 100 7.15 12.30 -2.87
N CYS A 101 7.18 11.49 -1.82
CA CYS A 101 7.43 11.97 -0.46
C CYS A 101 8.79 12.65 -0.34
N PHE A 102 9.82 12.10 -0.95
CA PHE A 102 11.14 12.71 -0.93
C PHE A 102 11.17 14.02 -1.73
N VAL A 103 10.53 14.04 -2.89
CA VAL A 103 10.45 15.25 -3.72
C VAL A 103 9.72 16.35 -2.94
N LEU A 104 8.60 16.01 -2.33
CA LEU A 104 7.78 16.95 -1.59
C LEU A 104 8.51 17.52 -0.37
N ALA A 105 9.20 16.66 0.39
CA ALA A 105 9.97 17.09 1.52
C ALA A 105 11.18 17.93 1.08
N GLY A 106 11.74 17.61 -0.08
CA GLY A 106 12.88 18.31 -0.63
C GLY A 106 12.60 19.72 -1.13
N GLU A 107 11.34 20.11 -1.25
CA GLU A 107 11.01 21.49 -1.60
C GLU A 107 11.44 22.48 -0.51
N ASP A 108 11.38 22.04 0.74
CA ASP A 108 11.64 22.90 1.90
C ASP A 108 12.86 22.47 2.72
N SER A 109 13.57 21.43 2.31
CA SER A 109 14.77 20.94 2.97
C SER A 109 15.76 20.38 1.96
N LYS A 110 17.02 20.70 2.12
CA LYS A 110 18.06 20.27 1.18
C LYS A 110 18.68 18.93 1.57
N ASN A 111 18.36 18.44 2.76
CA ASN A 111 18.93 17.21 3.26
C ASN A 111 17.84 16.42 3.99
N ILE A 112 17.37 15.38 3.34
CA ILE A 112 16.31 14.52 3.87
C ILE A 112 16.92 13.17 4.20
N PHE A 113 16.83 12.79 5.45
CA PHE A 113 17.12 11.43 5.88
C PHE A 113 15.80 10.70 6.10
N ALA A 114 15.74 9.46 5.73
CA ALA A 114 14.53 8.67 5.95
C ALA A 114 14.85 7.25 6.40
N ASN A 115 14.01 6.74 7.29
CA ASN A 115 13.97 5.33 7.60
C ASN A 115 12.76 4.73 6.91
N VAL A 116 12.98 3.68 6.14
CA VAL A 116 11.92 3.04 5.37
C VAL A 116 11.97 1.55 5.62
N LYS A 117 10.84 0.98 6.03
CA LYS A 117 10.68 -0.45 6.15
C LYS A 117 9.71 -0.90 5.08
N ILE A 118 10.07 -1.92 4.34
CA ILE A 118 9.25 -2.43 3.25
C ILE A 118 8.97 -3.90 3.48
N ASN A 119 7.70 -4.28 3.38
CA ASN A 119 7.27 -5.66 3.37
C ASN A 119 6.60 -5.92 2.02
N TYR A 120 7.21 -6.78 1.21
CA TYR A 120 6.78 -7.01 -0.16
C TYR A 120 6.47 -8.48 -0.42
N GLY A 121 5.47 -8.72 -1.21
CA GLY A 121 5.08 -10.06 -1.65
C GLY A 121 3.68 -10.43 -1.20
N ASP A 122 3.52 -11.63 -0.69
CA ASP A 122 2.22 -12.08 -0.18
C ASP A 122 2.08 -11.60 1.27
N VAL A 123 1.74 -10.34 1.41
CA VAL A 123 1.69 -9.69 2.73
C VAL A 123 0.26 -9.64 3.25
N LEU A 124 0.15 -9.68 4.57
CA LEU A 124 -1.12 -9.38 5.24
C LEU A 124 -1.35 -7.88 5.19
N THR A 125 -2.59 -7.47 5.09
CA THR A 125 -2.96 -6.06 5.19
C THR A 125 -2.70 -5.53 6.60
N ILE A 126 -2.67 -4.23 6.73
CA ILE A 126 -2.49 -3.58 8.03
C ILE A 126 -3.55 -4.10 9.01
N ASN A 127 -4.81 -4.11 8.57
CA ASN A 127 -5.89 -4.55 9.44
C ASN A 127 -5.75 -6.02 9.84
N GLU A 128 -5.42 -6.90 8.91
CA GLU A 128 -5.20 -8.31 9.24
C GLU A 128 -4.10 -8.51 10.29
N LYS A 129 -3.13 -7.60 10.32
CA LYS A 129 -2.04 -7.69 11.30
C LYS A 129 -2.46 -7.24 12.68
N ILE A 130 -3.31 -6.23 12.78
CA ILE A 130 -3.57 -5.57 14.07
C ILE A 130 -4.94 -5.85 14.68
N ASP A 131 -5.93 -6.28 13.90
CA ASP A 131 -7.30 -6.46 14.41
C ASP A 131 -7.39 -7.38 15.61
N LYS A 132 -6.56 -8.39 15.66
CA LYS A 132 -6.53 -9.34 16.79
C LYS A 132 -6.08 -8.71 18.10
N PHE A 133 -5.49 -7.54 18.06
CA PHE A 133 -5.02 -6.85 19.27
C PHE A 133 -5.96 -5.73 19.71
N ASN A 134 -6.96 -5.43 18.89
CA ASN A 134 -7.92 -4.35 19.17
C ASN A 134 -9.26 -4.87 19.73
N GLN A 135 -9.26 -6.07 20.31
CA GLN A 135 -10.47 -6.67 20.89
C GLN A 135 -10.60 -6.28 22.35
#